data_0d800dbd20de890be0d194ead312e42b
#
_entry.id   0d800dbd20de890be0d194ead312e42b
#
_cell.length_a   1.000
_cell.length_b   1.000
_cell.length_c   1.000
_cell.angle_alpha   90.00
_cell.angle_beta   90.00
_cell.angle_gamma   90.00
#
_symmetry.space_group_name_H-M   'P 1'
#
loop_
_entity.id
_entity.type
_entity.pdbx_description
1 polymer ?
#
loop_
_entity_poly.entity_id
_entity_poly.type
_entity_poly.pdbx_seq_one_letter_code
_entity_poly.pdbx_strand_id
1 'polypeptide(L)' 'MYRRIRDLREDADMTQSQIAEILHCSQRVYSNYERGDIDIPTSILISLAKIHSTSVDYILGLTDNKEPYK' A
#
# COMPACT_ATOMS: atom_id res chain seq x y z
N MET A 1 10.55 -2.03 5.22
CA MET A 1 10.27 -0.95 4.28
C MET A 1 9.32 -1.40 3.20
N TYR A 2 8.30 -0.60 2.96
CA TYR A 2 7.20 -0.99 2.07
C TYR A 2 7.27 -0.19 0.77
N ARG A 3 8.40 -0.29 0.11
CA ARG A 3 8.69 0.48 -1.12
C ARG A 3 7.65 0.27 -2.21
N ARG A 4 7.10 -0.94 -2.30
CA ARG A 4 6.14 -1.29 -3.35
C ARG A 4 4.83 -0.52 -3.24
N ILE A 5 4.40 -0.11 -2.04
CA ILE A 5 3.16 0.68 -1.92
C ILE A 5 3.32 2.05 -2.56
N ARG A 6 4.49 2.66 -2.46
CA ARG A 6 4.77 3.91 -3.15
C ARG A 6 4.76 3.71 -4.66
N ASP A 7 5.43 2.67 -5.15
CA ASP A 7 5.47 2.38 -6.58
C ASP A 7 4.07 2.13 -7.13
N LEU A 8 3.25 1.37 -6.41
CA LEU A 8 1.87 1.10 -6.80
C LEU A 8 1.05 2.39 -6.84
N ARG A 9 1.22 3.25 -5.84
CA ARG A 9 0.51 4.53 -5.79
C ARG A 9 0.89 5.41 -6.98
N GLU A 10 2.17 5.52 -7.26
CA GLU A 10 2.65 6.35 -8.37
C GLU A 10 2.17 5.80 -9.72
N ASP A 11 2.19 4.48 -9.89
CA ASP A 11 1.70 3.84 -11.11
C ASP A 11 0.20 4.08 -11.32
N ALA A 12 -0.55 4.24 -10.24
CA ALA A 12 -1.99 4.52 -10.29
C ALA A 12 -2.30 6.03 -10.40
N ASP A 13 -1.27 6.87 -10.48
CA ASP A 13 -1.42 8.34 -10.53
C ASP A 13 -2.19 8.90 -9.33
N MET A 14 -1.98 8.32 -8.16
CA MET A 14 -2.66 8.75 -6.93
C MET A 14 -1.71 9.53 -6.03
N THR A 15 -2.26 10.51 -5.32
CA THR A 15 -1.52 11.21 -4.28
C THR A 15 -1.61 10.47 -2.97
N GLN A 16 -0.69 10.77 -2.03
CA GLN A 16 -0.77 10.22 -0.68
C GLN A 16 -2.10 10.58 0.01
N SER A 17 -2.58 11.81 -0.19
CA SER A 17 -3.86 12.24 0.37
C SER A 17 -5.03 11.41 -0.13
N GLN A 18 -5.04 11.07 -1.41
CA GLN A 18 -6.12 10.28 -2.00
C GLN A 18 -6.16 8.88 -1.40
N ILE A 19 -5.01 8.22 -1.28
CA ILE A 19 -4.95 6.88 -0.69
C ILE A 19 -5.29 6.93 0.80
N ALA A 20 -4.78 7.92 1.52
CA ALA A 20 -5.07 8.07 2.95
C ALA A 20 -6.57 8.22 3.18
N GLU A 21 -7.26 8.99 2.33
CA GLU A 21 -8.71 9.15 2.43
C GLU A 21 -9.43 7.82 2.26
N ILE A 22 -9.05 7.01 1.28
CA ILE A 22 -9.64 5.70 1.05
C ILE A 22 -9.40 4.78 2.25
N LEU A 23 -8.22 4.87 2.85
CA LEU A 23 -7.83 4.05 4.01
C LEU A 23 -8.39 4.57 5.33
N HIS A 24 -9.06 5.72 5.32
CA HIS A 24 -9.58 6.38 6.52
C HIS A 24 -8.48 6.72 7.53
N CYS A 25 -7.33 7.14 7.04
CA CYS A 25 -6.23 7.60 7.89
C CYS A 25 -5.73 8.96 7.39
N SER A 26 -4.89 9.60 8.20
CA SER A 26 -4.31 10.89 7.80
C SER A 26 -3.21 10.68 6.76
N GLN A 27 -2.96 11.72 5.95
CA GLN A 27 -1.85 11.69 5.01
C GLN A 27 -0.52 11.47 5.72
N ARG A 28 -0.37 12.04 6.90
CA ARG A 28 0.84 11.90 7.70
C ARG A 28 1.10 10.45 8.09
N VAL A 29 0.07 9.75 8.53
CA VAL A 29 0.18 8.33 8.90
C VAL A 29 0.51 7.51 7.66
N TYR A 30 -0.19 7.75 6.55
CA TYR A 30 0.10 7.01 5.32
C TYR A 30 1.54 7.27 4.84
N SER A 31 2.00 8.52 4.92
CA SER A 31 3.38 8.87 4.56
C SER A 31 4.40 8.08 5.41
N ASN A 32 4.10 7.90 6.69
CA ASN A 32 4.95 7.08 7.57
C ASN A 32 4.99 5.62 7.14
N TYR A 33 3.90 5.10 6.61
CA TYR A 33 3.87 3.74 6.04
C TYR A 33 4.84 3.63 4.86
N GLU A 34 4.82 4.58 3.93
CA GLU A 34 5.70 4.55 2.76
C GLU A 34 7.17 4.67 3.15
N ARG A 35 7.48 5.47 4.16
CA ARG A 35 8.86 5.64 4.63
C ARG A 35 9.36 4.50 5.50
N GLY A 36 8.46 3.65 5.99
CA GLY A 36 8.82 2.57 6.89
C GLY A 36 9.03 3.01 8.33
N ASP A 37 8.58 4.21 8.69
CA ASP A 37 8.71 4.73 10.06
C ASP A 37 7.82 4.02 11.05
N ILE A 38 6.69 3.47 10.56
CA ILE A 38 5.77 2.66 11.35
C ILE A 38 5.35 1.44 10.54
N ASP A 39 5.02 0.36 11.23
CA ASP A 39 4.54 -0.85 10.59
C ASP A 39 3.11 -0.66 10.07
N ILE A 40 2.81 -1.30 8.95
CA ILE A 40 1.48 -1.25 8.37
C ILE A 40 0.61 -2.33 9.04
N PRO A 41 -0.52 -1.96 9.67
CA PRO A 41 -1.45 -2.97 10.20
C PRO A 41 -1.94 -3.91 9.10
N THR A 42 -2.22 -5.16 9.47
CA THR A 42 -2.69 -6.17 8.51
C THR A 42 -3.94 -5.70 7.75
N SER A 43 -4.87 -5.05 8.43
CA SER A 43 -6.08 -4.53 7.79
C SER A 43 -5.77 -3.51 6.70
N ILE A 44 -4.76 -2.68 6.91
CA ILE A 44 -4.33 -1.69 5.92
C ILE A 44 -3.62 -2.37 4.75
N LEU A 45 -2.82 -3.40 5.02
CA LEU A 45 -2.18 -4.19 3.95
C LEU A 45 -3.22 -4.82 3.04
N ILE A 46 -4.27 -5.40 3.62
CA ILE A 46 -5.36 -6.00 2.86
C ILE A 46 -6.08 -4.96 2.01
N SER A 47 -6.36 -3.79 2.60
CA SER A 47 -7.01 -2.69 1.87
C SER A 47 -6.14 -2.20 0.71
N LEU A 48 -4.84 -2.05 0.92
CA LEU A 48 -3.91 -1.64 -0.13
C LEU A 48 -3.87 -2.66 -1.26
N ALA A 49 -3.86 -3.95 -0.92
CA ALA A 49 -3.88 -5.00 -1.93
C ALA A 49 -5.14 -4.91 -2.81
N LYS A 50 -6.28 -4.62 -2.20
CA LYS A 50 -7.54 -4.45 -2.93
C LYS A 50 -7.54 -3.20 -3.80
N ILE A 51 -7.06 -2.08 -3.25
CA ILE A 51 -6.99 -0.81 -3.99
C ILE A 51 -6.14 -0.96 -5.26
N HIS A 52 -5.02 -1.66 -5.15
CA HIS A 52 -4.07 -1.80 -6.24
C HIS A 52 -4.26 -3.09 -7.05
N SER A 53 -5.29 -3.88 -6.75
CA SER A 53 -5.54 -5.16 -7.43
C SER A 53 -4.31 -6.06 -7.42
N THR A 54 -3.71 -6.21 -6.26
CA THR A 54 -2.52 -7.03 -6.08
C THR A 54 -2.67 -7.88 -4.80
N SER A 55 -1.62 -8.57 -4.40
CA SER A 55 -1.63 -9.39 -3.19
C SER A 55 -0.81 -8.72 -2.07
N VAL A 56 -1.11 -9.08 -0.82
CA VAL A 56 -0.31 -8.66 0.32
C VAL A 56 1.12 -9.19 0.17
N ASP A 57 1.28 -10.40 -0.35
CA ASP A 57 2.60 -10.98 -0.57
C ASP A 57 3.45 -10.12 -1.51
N TYR A 58 2.85 -9.59 -2.57
CA TYR A 58 3.56 -8.69 -3.46
C TYR A 58 4.00 -7.42 -2.74
N ILE A 59 3.11 -6.83 -1.94
CA ILE A 59 3.40 -5.62 -1.17
C ILE A 59 4.56 -5.87 -0.20
N LEU A 60 4.59 -7.04 0.44
CA LEU A 60 5.63 -7.39 1.40
C LEU A 60 6.93 -7.87 0.74
N GLY A 61 6.94 -8.02 -0.58
CA GLY A 61 8.14 -8.48 -1.29
C GLY A 61 8.35 -9.99 -1.25
N LEU A 62 7.34 -10.76 -0.86
CA LEU A 62 7.42 -12.22 -0.79
C LEU A 62 7.24 -12.89 -2.15
N THR A 63 6.70 -12.18 -3.11
CA THR A 63 6.54 -12.64 -4.49
C THR A 63 6.74 -11.48 -5.44
N ASP A 64 7.19 -11.77 -6.65
CA ASP A 64 7.28 -10.77 -7.73
C ASP A 64 6.02 -10.77 -8.61
N ASN A 65 5.09 -11.68 -8.36
CA ASN A 65 3.83 -11.73 -9.09
C ASN A 65 2.88 -10.67 -8.55
N LYS A 66 2.58 -9.67 -9.38
CA LYS A 66 1.74 -8.53 -9.02
C LYS A 66 0.25 -8.86 -9.00
N GLU A 67 -0.16 -9.96 -9.64
CA GLU A 67 -1.57 -10.31 -9.72
C GLU A 67 -2.09 -10.80 -8.38
N PRO A 68 -3.36 -10.46 -8.03
CA PRO A 68 -3.94 -10.93 -6.78
C PRO A 68 -4.16 -12.43 -6.80
N TYR A 69 -4.18 -13.04 -5.63
CA TYR A 69 -4.57 -14.44 -5.50
C TYR A 69 -6.04 -14.61 -5.83
N LYS A 70 -6.35 -15.70 -6.47
CA LYS A 70 -7.74 -16.05 -6.81
C LYS A 70 -8.39 -16.85 -5.69
#